data_057dc5da3e7b142e48983ba71f51e9e8
#
_entry.id   057dc5da3e7b142e48983ba71f51e9e8
#
_cell.length_a   1.000
_cell.length_b   1.000
_cell.length_c   1.000
_cell.angle_alpha   90.00
_cell.angle_beta   90.00
_cell.angle_gamma   90.00
#
_symmetry.space_group_name_H-M   'P 1'
#
loop_
_entity.id
_entity.type
_entity.pdbx_description
1 polymer ?
#
loop_
_entity_poly.entity_id
_entity_poly.type
_entity_poly.pdbx_seq_one_letter_code
_entity_poly.pdbx_strand_id
1 'polypeptide(L)'
;MKKSVAALTIAALITIPISAFADTTASPNPKAKINQEYKAALDKWKADNQAAMTAFKSAMADYMAKAKANAAARKSANDAFKKAVDAAKEAYKSAVAAATTAEAKTAAENARKVAIAAATAARDAAIKAIAALPAKPVKPAEAPKPVKPTA
;
A
#
# COMPACT_ATOMS: atom_id res chain seq x y z
N MET A 1 -7.43 22.91 0.03
CA MET A 1 -8.53 22.16 0.64
C MET A 1 -7.93 21.11 1.58
N LYS A 2 -7.97 21.38 2.88
CA LYS A 2 -7.41 20.51 3.93
C LYS A 2 -8.46 19.45 4.27
N LYS A 3 -8.21 18.17 3.98
CA LYS A 3 -9.06 17.06 4.41
C LYS A 3 -8.54 16.54 5.74
N SER A 4 -9.23 16.89 6.81
CA SER A 4 -9.02 16.37 8.15
C SER A 4 -9.41 14.89 8.20
N VAL A 5 -8.47 14.03 8.60
CA VAL A 5 -8.74 12.63 8.94
C VAL A 5 -9.23 12.62 10.38
N ALA A 6 -10.52 12.39 10.59
CA ALA A 6 -11.10 12.19 11.91
C ALA A 6 -10.71 10.81 12.44
N ALA A 7 -9.94 10.78 13.52
CA ALA A 7 -9.69 9.56 14.27
C ALA A 7 -10.96 9.22 15.08
N LEU A 8 -11.61 8.11 14.74
CA LEU A 8 -12.77 7.60 15.46
C LEU A 8 -12.29 6.77 16.67
N THR A 9 -12.27 7.39 17.84
CA THR A 9 -12.01 6.70 19.11
C THR A 9 -13.33 6.11 19.60
N ILE A 10 -13.51 4.80 19.45
CA ILE A 10 -14.65 4.09 20.04
C ILE A 10 -14.26 3.69 21.47
N ALA A 11 -14.72 4.47 22.44
CA ALA A 11 -14.71 4.09 23.84
C ALA A 11 -15.97 3.25 24.13
N ALA A 12 -15.83 1.92 24.17
CA ALA A 12 -16.89 1.04 24.63
C ALA A 12 -16.89 1.02 26.17
N LEU A 13 -17.81 1.78 26.77
CA LEU A 13 -18.15 1.64 28.18
C LEU A 13 -18.99 0.37 28.36
N ILE A 14 -18.35 -0.69 28.88
CA ILE A 14 -19.08 -1.89 29.34
C ILE A 14 -19.49 -1.64 30.77
N THR A 15 -20.75 -1.27 30.98
CA THR A 15 -21.40 -1.28 32.29
C THR A 15 -21.79 -2.71 32.64
N ILE A 16 -21.06 -3.32 33.59
CA ILE A 16 -21.38 -4.64 34.14
C ILE A 16 -22.36 -4.41 35.32
N PRO A 17 -23.56 -5.00 35.32
CA PRO A 17 -24.43 -4.95 36.51
C PRO A 17 -23.81 -5.80 37.59
N ILE A 18 -23.52 -5.17 38.74
CA ILE A 18 -23.12 -5.86 39.98
C ILE A 18 -24.37 -6.51 40.57
N SER A 19 -24.54 -7.79 40.28
CA SER A 19 -25.48 -8.63 41.06
C SER A 19 -24.78 -9.08 42.33
N ALA A 20 -25.15 -8.49 43.44
CA ALA A 20 -24.73 -8.93 44.76
C ALA A 20 -25.34 -10.31 45.07
N PHE A 21 -24.55 -11.35 44.92
CA PHE A 21 -24.77 -12.61 45.61
C PHE A 21 -23.67 -12.78 46.65
N ALA A 22 -24.09 -12.59 47.91
CA ALA A 22 -23.30 -13.08 49.04
C ALA A 22 -23.32 -14.59 49.00
N ASP A 23 -22.17 -15.22 48.74
CA ASP A 23 -21.98 -16.62 49.08
C ASP A 23 -20.56 -16.84 49.54
N THR A 24 -20.50 -17.36 50.73
CA THR A 24 -19.43 -18.05 51.51
C THR A 24 -18.03 -18.07 50.92
N THR A 25 -17.18 -17.35 51.61
CA THR A 25 -15.74 -17.24 51.58
C THR A 25 -15.02 -18.57 51.63
N ALA A 26 -14.81 -19.23 50.50
CA ALA A 26 -13.63 -20.01 50.33
C ALA A 26 -12.56 -19.05 49.75
N SER A 27 -11.52 -18.71 50.56
CA SER A 27 -10.39 -17.90 50.11
C SER A 27 -9.80 -18.57 48.85
N PRO A 28 -9.81 -17.94 47.68
CA PRO A 28 -9.34 -18.61 46.46
C PRO A 28 -7.88 -18.99 46.66
N ASN A 29 -7.59 -20.28 46.46
CA ASN A 29 -6.21 -20.81 46.56
C ASN A 29 -5.27 -19.89 45.73
N PRO A 30 -4.32 -19.20 46.37
CA PRO A 30 -3.47 -18.21 45.70
C PRO A 30 -2.76 -18.78 44.46
N LYS A 31 -2.40 -20.08 44.49
CA LYS A 31 -1.82 -20.77 43.32
C LYS A 31 -2.78 -20.93 42.17
N ALA A 32 -4.09 -21.13 42.40
CA ALA A 32 -5.10 -21.22 41.37
C ALA A 32 -5.29 -19.88 40.70
N LYS A 33 -5.33 -18.77 41.43
CA LYS A 33 -5.44 -17.41 40.93
C LYS A 33 -4.23 -17.05 40.05
N ILE A 34 -3.00 -17.31 40.53
CA ILE A 34 -1.76 -17.07 39.75
C ILE A 34 -1.78 -17.84 38.42
N ASN A 35 -2.20 -19.10 38.42
CA ASN A 35 -2.25 -19.91 37.21
C ASN A 35 -3.30 -19.38 36.22
N GLN A 36 -4.43 -18.89 36.69
CA GLN A 36 -5.49 -18.29 35.87
C GLN A 36 -5.03 -16.98 35.24
N GLU A 37 -4.39 -16.11 36.01
CA GLU A 37 -3.83 -14.84 35.53
C GLU A 37 -2.74 -15.08 34.50
N TYR A 38 -1.83 -16.04 34.76
CA TYR A 38 -0.79 -16.40 33.78
C TYR A 38 -1.38 -16.96 32.47
N LYS A 39 -2.41 -17.81 32.57
CA LYS A 39 -3.11 -18.33 31.38
C LYS A 39 -3.74 -17.19 30.58
N ALA A 40 -4.44 -16.26 31.24
CA ALA A 40 -5.03 -15.10 30.59
C ALA A 40 -3.96 -14.22 29.89
N ALA A 41 -2.81 -14.00 30.56
CA ALA A 41 -1.69 -13.28 29.99
C ALA A 41 -1.11 -13.97 28.74
N LEU A 42 -1.00 -15.30 28.76
CA LEU A 42 -0.56 -16.09 27.61
C LEU A 42 -1.54 -16.01 26.42
N ASP A 43 -2.83 -16.11 26.72
CA ASP A 43 -3.86 -16.06 25.69
C ASP A 43 -3.91 -14.65 25.05
N LYS A 44 -3.80 -13.61 25.88
CA LYS A 44 -3.66 -12.23 25.38
C LYS A 44 -2.41 -12.06 24.52
N TRP A 45 -1.25 -12.53 24.98
CA TRP A 45 0.00 -12.46 24.23
C TRP A 45 -0.11 -13.14 22.85
N LYS A 46 -0.72 -14.33 22.79
CA LYS A 46 -0.97 -15.03 21.52
C LYS A 46 -1.87 -14.23 20.59
N ALA A 47 -2.98 -13.70 21.15
CA ALA A 47 -3.93 -12.90 20.37
C ALA A 47 -3.29 -11.62 19.82
N ASP A 48 -2.51 -10.90 20.63
CA ASP A 48 -1.82 -9.67 20.24
C ASP A 48 -0.79 -9.95 19.13
N ASN A 49 0.02 -11.01 19.27
CA ASN A 49 0.99 -11.39 18.24
C ASN A 49 0.29 -11.83 16.94
N GLN A 50 -0.81 -12.56 17.03
CA GLN A 50 -1.58 -12.97 15.88
C GLN A 50 -2.22 -11.77 15.18
N ALA A 51 -2.76 -10.81 15.93
CA ALA A 51 -3.33 -9.57 15.39
C ALA A 51 -2.25 -8.74 14.68
N ALA A 52 -1.07 -8.58 15.30
CA ALA A 52 0.06 -7.86 14.72
C ALA A 52 0.53 -8.51 13.41
N MET A 53 0.62 -9.84 13.36
CA MET A 53 0.98 -10.56 12.13
C MET A 53 -0.09 -10.47 11.05
N THR A 54 -1.35 -10.46 11.42
CA THR A 54 -2.47 -10.28 10.47
C THR A 54 -2.44 -8.88 9.88
N ALA A 55 -2.26 -7.85 10.70
CA ALA A 55 -2.12 -6.47 10.25
C ALA A 55 -0.91 -6.29 9.31
N PHE A 56 0.24 -6.89 9.65
CA PHE A 56 1.42 -6.89 8.78
C PHE A 56 1.15 -7.55 7.42
N LYS A 57 0.49 -8.71 7.40
CA LYS A 57 0.15 -9.41 6.15
C LYS A 57 -0.78 -8.57 5.27
N SER A 58 -1.79 -7.93 5.86
CA SER A 58 -2.69 -7.03 5.14
C SER A 58 -1.94 -5.83 4.56
N ALA A 59 -1.15 -5.14 5.39
CA ALA A 59 -0.36 -3.99 4.93
C ALA A 59 0.64 -4.37 3.83
N MET A 60 1.24 -5.57 3.90
CA MET A 60 2.14 -6.08 2.86
C MET A 60 1.39 -6.38 1.57
N ALA A 61 0.18 -6.95 1.64
CA ALA A 61 -0.65 -7.19 0.47
C ALA A 61 -1.03 -5.88 -0.24
N ASP A 62 -1.42 -4.85 0.52
CA ASP A 62 -1.73 -3.52 0.00
C ASP A 62 -0.51 -2.85 -0.65
N TYR A 63 0.67 -2.97 0.00
CA TYR A 63 1.92 -2.49 -0.57
C TYR A 63 2.24 -3.17 -1.92
N MET A 64 2.12 -4.50 -1.97
CA MET A 64 2.38 -5.27 -3.19
C MET A 64 1.39 -4.94 -4.31
N ALA A 65 0.10 -4.74 -3.98
CA ALA A 65 -0.91 -4.33 -4.94
C ALA A 65 -0.58 -2.96 -5.55
N LYS A 66 -0.19 -1.98 -4.71
CA LYS A 66 0.24 -0.65 -5.17
C LYS A 66 1.51 -0.71 -6.02
N ALA A 67 2.50 -1.52 -5.63
CA ALA A 67 3.72 -1.70 -6.39
C ALA A 67 3.43 -2.30 -7.77
N LYS A 68 2.56 -3.30 -7.85
CA LYS A 68 2.13 -3.91 -9.11
C LYS A 68 1.37 -2.91 -9.99
N ALA A 69 0.46 -2.12 -9.42
CA ALA A 69 -0.27 -1.08 -10.14
C ALA A 69 0.67 -0.01 -10.71
N ASN A 70 1.65 0.45 -9.92
CA ASN A 70 2.65 1.41 -10.37
C ASN A 70 3.54 0.85 -11.50
N ALA A 71 3.94 -0.41 -11.41
CA ALA A 71 4.69 -1.08 -12.47
C ALA A 71 3.88 -1.19 -13.77
N ALA A 72 2.59 -1.54 -13.66
CA ALA A 72 1.68 -1.60 -14.81
C ALA A 72 1.46 -0.22 -15.44
N ALA A 73 1.29 0.83 -14.63
CA ALA A 73 1.14 2.20 -15.12
C ALA A 73 2.40 2.68 -15.87
N ARG A 74 3.61 2.40 -15.33
CA ARG A 74 4.87 2.70 -16.01
C ARG A 74 5.00 1.97 -17.35
N LYS A 75 4.64 0.68 -17.36
CA LYS A 75 4.64 -0.12 -18.60
C LYS A 75 3.69 0.49 -19.62
N SER A 76 2.47 0.83 -19.23
CA SER A 76 1.48 1.44 -20.11
C SER A 76 1.97 2.76 -20.70
N ALA A 77 2.58 3.63 -19.89
CA ALA A 77 3.15 4.90 -20.36
C ALA A 77 4.27 4.68 -21.39
N ASN A 78 5.15 3.70 -21.16
CA ASN A 78 6.23 3.36 -22.09
C ASN A 78 5.70 2.72 -23.38
N ASP A 79 4.69 1.86 -23.29
CA ASP A 79 4.07 1.24 -24.47
C ASP A 79 3.35 2.29 -25.34
N ALA A 80 2.66 3.25 -24.71
CA ALA A 80 2.03 4.37 -25.41
C ALA A 80 3.08 5.27 -26.11
N PHE A 81 4.20 5.55 -25.42
CA PHE A 81 5.33 6.27 -25.99
C PHE A 81 5.89 5.57 -27.22
N LYS A 82 6.17 4.26 -27.13
CA LYS A 82 6.67 3.46 -28.27
C LYS A 82 5.73 3.55 -29.48
N LYS A 83 4.42 3.34 -29.24
CA LYS A 83 3.41 3.44 -30.31
C LYS A 83 3.39 4.81 -30.97
N ALA A 84 3.47 5.89 -30.18
CA ALA A 84 3.49 7.25 -30.71
C ALA A 84 4.75 7.54 -31.53
N VAL A 85 5.93 7.07 -31.07
CA VAL A 85 7.19 7.20 -31.81
C VAL A 85 7.15 6.41 -33.12
N ASP A 86 6.60 5.19 -33.10
CA ASP A 86 6.50 4.38 -34.30
C ASP A 86 5.51 5.00 -35.31
N ALA A 87 4.37 5.54 -34.84
CA ALA A 87 3.45 6.28 -35.69
C ALA A 87 4.11 7.54 -36.29
N ALA A 88 4.90 8.28 -35.52
CA ALA A 88 5.63 9.45 -36.03
C ALA A 88 6.67 9.08 -37.09
N LYS A 89 7.34 7.92 -36.96
CA LYS A 89 8.27 7.40 -37.97
C LYS A 89 7.56 7.00 -39.26
N GLU A 90 6.43 6.31 -39.17
CA GLU A 90 5.67 5.91 -40.36
C GLU A 90 5.07 7.12 -41.07
N ALA A 91 4.53 8.10 -40.33
CA ALA A 91 4.07 9.36 -40.90
C ALA A 91 5.20 10.11 -41.61
N TYR A 92 6.40 10.14 -41.05
CA TYR A 92 7.57 10.73 -41.66
C TYR A 92 7.95 10.02 -42.96
N LYS A 93 8.03 8.68 -42.94
CA LYS A 93 8.34 7.91 -44.18
C LYS A 93 7.35 8.21 -45.28
N SER A 94 6.07 8.20 -44.96
CA SER A 94 5.01 8.52 -45.94
C SER A 94 5.11 9.95 -46.47
N ALA A 95 5.36 10.91 -45.58
CA ALA A 95 5.51 12.31 -45.96
C ALA A 95 6.76 12.55 -46.87
N VAL A 96 7.88 11.93 -46.56
CA VAL A 96 9.12 12.02 -47.34
C VAL A 96 8.94 11.36 -48.71
N ALA A 97 8.24 10.23 -48.79
CA ALA A 97 7.97 9.55 -50.06
C ALA A 97 7.08 10.39 -50.97
N ALA A 98 6.17 11.19 -50.43
CA ALA A 98 5.32 12.11 -51.18
C ALA A 98 5.95 13.47 -51.44
N ALA A 99 7.08 13.80 -50.78
CA ALA A 99 7.69 15.14 -50.88
C ALA A 99 8.52 15.27 -52.17
N THR A 100 8.15 16.25 -53.01
CA THR A 100 8.86 16.58 -54.25
C THR A 100 9.87 17.72 -54.09
N THR A 101 9.84 18.45 -52.97
CA THR A 101 10.71 19.60 -52.68
C THR A 101 11.53 19.39 -51.40
N ALA A 102 12.62 20.14 -51.28
CA ALA A 102 13.47 20.10 -50.07
C ALA A 102 12.76 20.67 -48.86
N GLU A 103 11.93 21.71 -49.06
CA GLU A 103 11.10 22.33 -48.01
C GLU A 103 10.09 21.33 -47.46
N ALA A 104 9.41 20.56 -48.32
CA ALA A 104 8.45 19.53 -47.91
C ALA A 104 9.13 18.42 -47.06
N LYS A 105 10.37 18.01 -47.44
CA LYS A 105 11.14 17.05 -46.63
C LYS A 105 11.53 17.62 -45.29
N THR A 106 11.95 18.89 -45.24
CA THR A 106 12.30 19.57 -43.96
C THR A 106 11.05 19.72 -43.08
N ALA A 107 9.87 20.05 -43.66
CA ALA A 107 8.63 20.09 -42.90
C ALA A 107 8.25 18.73 -42.32
N ALA A 108 8.40 17.64 -43.08
CA ALA A 108 8.16 16.28 -42.57
C ALA A 108 9.11 15.89 -41.41
N GLU A 109 10.39 16.28 -41.50
CA GLU A 109 11.35 16.03 -40.41
C GLU A 109 10.98 16.83 -39.17
N ASN A 110 10.61 18.09 -39.28
CA ASN A 110 10.16 18.93 -38.17
C ASN A 110 8.89 18.37 -37.53
N ALA A 111 7.91 17.93 -38.31
CA ALA A 111 6.70 17.28 -37.82
C ALA A 111 7.03 16.02 -37.00
N ARG A 112 7.95 15.17 -37.45
CA ARG A 112 8.41 14.01 -36.73
C ARG A 112 9.06 14.41 -35.38
N LYS A 113 9.96 15.41 -35.38
CA LYS A 113 10.62 15.90 -34.15
C LYS A 113 9.59 16.39 -33.12
N VAL A 114 8.61 17.18 -33.57
CA VAL A 114 7.53 17.68 -32.72
C VAL A 114 6.68 16.54 -32.14
N ALA A 115 6.32 15.56 -32.97
CA ALA A 115 5.53 14.41 -32.53
C ALA A 115 6.28 13.56 -31.48
N ILE A 116 7.59 13.33 -31.67
CA ILE A 116 8.41 12.60 -30.70
C ILE A 116 8.56 13.39 -29.39
N ALA A 117 8.77 14.70 -29.47
CA ALA A 117 8.83 15.57 -28.29
C ALA A 117 7.51 15.55 -27.49
N ALA A 118 6.38 15.63 -28.18
CA ALA A 118 5.06 15.51 -27.56
C ALA A 118 4.83 14.15 -26.89
N ALA A 119 5.24 13.06 -27.57
CA ALA A 119 5.16 11.71 -26.99
C ALA A 119 6.05 11.57 -25.74
N THR A 120 7.26 12.16 -25.74
CA THR A 120 8.14 12.18 -24.59
C THR A 120 7.53 12.92 -23.41
N ALA A 121 6.99 14.12 -23.65
CA ALA A 121 6.32 14.92 -22.63
C ALA A 121 5.11 14.19 -22.03
N ALA A 122 4.31 13.52 -22.86
CA ALA A 122 3.15 12.74 -22.43
C ALA A 122 3.57 11.56 -21.55
N ARG A 123 4.63 10.80 -21.92
CA ARG A 123 5.19 9.73 -21.11
C ARG A 123 5.66 10.24 -19.76
N ASP A 124 6.43 11.30 -19.75
CA ASP A 124 7.03 11.85 -18.53
C ASP A 124 5.95 12.39 -17.59
N ALA A 125 4.92 13.04 -18.12
CA ALA A 125 3.74 13.47 -17.36
C ALA A 125 3.00 12.26 -16.76
N ALA A 126 2.79 11.19 -17.53
CA ALA A 126 2.15 9.98 -17.07
C ALA A 126 2.97 9.29 -15.95
N ILE A 127 4.29 9.22 -16.09
CA ILE A 127 5.17 8.65 -15.05
C ILE A 127 5.15 9.53 -13.79
N LYS A 128 5.18 10.84 -13.93
CA LYS A 128 5.12 11.79 -12.82
C LYS A 128 3.79 11.71 -12.05
N ALA A 129 2.71 11.37 -12.72
CA ALA A 129 1.38 11.19 -12.12
C ALA A 129 1.26 9.91 -11.28
N ILE A 130 2.19 8.96 -11.42
CA ILE A 130 2.19 7.72 -10.63
C ILE A 130 2.48 8.06 -9.17
N ALA A 131 1.55 7.69 -8.28
CA ALA A 131 1.71 7.93 -6.85
C ALA A 131 2.97 7.24 -6.29
N ALA A 132 3.65 7.91 -5.37
CA ALA A 132 4.78 7.31 -4.67
C ALA A 132 4.31 6.08 -3.86
N LEU A 133 5.15 5.04 -3.82
CA LEU A 133 4.91 3.91 -2.95
C LEU A 133 5.06 4.34 -1.48
N PRO A 134 4.17 3.88 -0.59
CA PRO A 134 4.37 4.04 0.84
C PRO A 134 5.63 3.29 1.29
N ALA A 135 6.08 3.56 2.51
CA ALA A 135 7.16 2.78 3.10
C ALA A 135 6.76 1.28 3.14
N LYS A 136 7.71 0.42 2.81
CA LYS A 136 7.47 -1.03 2.87
C LYS A 136 7.17 -1.44 4.31
N PRO A 137 6.08 -2.18 4.58
CA PRO A 137 5.77 -2.65 5.92
C PRO A 137 6.90 -3.48 6.51
N VAL A 138 7.21 -3.25 7.78
CA VAL A 138 8.21 -4.00 8.53
C VAL A 138 7.50 -5.06 9.36
N LYS A 139 8.03 -6.27 9.36
CA LYS A 139 7.49 -7.35 10.20
C LYS A 139 7.57 -6.94 11.67
N PRO A 140 6.46 -7.01 12.44
CA PRO A 140 6.47 -6.68 13.85
C PRO A 140 7.38 -7.65 14.60
N ALA A 141 8.11 -7.13 15.60
CA ALA A 141 8.83 -7.96 16.54
C ALA A 141 7.81 -8.72 17.41
N GLU A 142 8.12 -9.95 17.71
CA GLU A 142 7.30 -10.73 18.65
C GLU A 142 7.46 -10.14 20.06
N ALA A 143 6.32 -9.87 20.73
CA ALA A 143 6.33 -9.40 22.09
C ALA A 143 6.94 -10.49 23.03
N PRO A 144 7.65 -10.10 24.10
CA PRO A 144 8.21 -11.08 25.04
C PRO A 144 7.09 -11.91 25.67
N LYS A 145 7.30 -13.22 25.69
CA LYS A 145 6.34 -14.16 26.29
C LYS A 145 6.20 -13.90 27.80
N PRO A 146 4.97 -13.87 28.33
CA PRO A 146 4.76 -13.74 29.76
C PRO A 146 5.54 -14.82 30.55
N VAL A 147 6.15 -14.41 31.66
CA VAL A 147 6.83 -15.32 32.56
C VAL A 147 5.86 -15.80 33.64
N LYS A 148 5.86 -17.09 33.91
CA LYS A 148 5.03 -17.65 34.97
C LYS A 148 5.55 -17.16 36.35
N PRO A 149 4.69 -16.51 37.17
CA PRO A 149 5.10 -16.12 38.51
C PRO A 149 5.47 -17.36 39.37
N THR A 150 6.57 -17.28 40.08
CA THR A 150 6.94 -18.27 41.13
C THR A 150 6.13 -17.97 42.36
N ALA A 151 5.43 -18.98 42.88
CA ALA A 151 4.66 -18.88 44.12
C ALA A 151 5.60 -19.00 45.32
#